data_15f86ccf6efc2894fb22624dbefee127
#
_entry.id   15f86ccf6efc2894fb22624dbefee127
#
_cell.length_a   1.000
_cell.length_b   1.000
_cell.length_c   1.000
_cell.angle_alpha   90.00
_cell.angle_beta   90.00
_cell.angle_gamma   90.00
#
_symmetry.space_group_name_H-M   'P 1'
#
loop_
_entity.id
_entity.type
_entity.pdbx_description
1 polymer ?
#
loop_
_entity_poly.entity_id
_entity_poly.type
_entity_poly.pdbx_seq_one_letter_code
_entity_poly.pdbx_strand_id
1 'polypeptide(L)'
;MRDADNDLGLIGLEDEELARLLAQQDAAEGLTDGDAVPKLQETPISVLGDLWLLGEHRLLCGDATVRADVERLIAGEAIDLILTDLPHNVDYEGYTEDRLKIRGDRMTAEQFQQFLREAFGSYRRIAKPGASMYACHSSPWQRQFQDAMESAGFEVRCQIIRAKNTFAWGFGRYKFRHEPIFYAHVGGQKDPWYGDKSQSTLWHEKKPAANRIADPLFQPVLIH
;
A
#
# COMPACT_ATOMS: atom_id res chain seq x y z
N MET A 1 24.34 19.71 -33.11
CA MET A 1 24.06 18.60 -32.18
C MET A 1 22.90 17.84 -32.80
N ARG A 2 23.11 16.59 -33.16
CA ARG A 2 22.15 15.79 -33.95
C ARG A 2 21.12 15.23 -32.97
N ASP A 3 19.84 15.44 -33.27
CA ASP A 3 18.71 14.76 -32.64
C ASP A 3 18.92 13.26 -32.80
N ALA A 4 18.92 12.55 -31.67
CA ALA A 4 18.86 11.09 -31.70
C ALA A 4 17.40 10.71 -31.98
N ASP A 5 17.09 10.49 -33.25
CA ASP A 5 15.89 9.77 -33.67
C ASP A 5 15.97 8.37 -33.03
N ASN A 6 15.21 8.18 -32.00
CA ASN A 6 14.98 6.83 -31.43
C ASN A 6 14.11 6.07 -32.44
N ASP A 7 14.75 5.31 -33.33
CA ASP A 7 14.06 4.38 -34.21
C ASP A 7 13.44 3.23 -33.40
N LEU A 8 12.19 3.43 -33.00
CA LEU A 8 11.41 2.46 -32.22
C LEU A 8 11.08 1.18 -33.02
N GLY A 9 11.28 1.18 -34.34
CA GLY A 9 11.17 -0.02 -35.19
C GLY A 9 12.20 -1.12 -34.87
N LEU A 10 13.27 -0.80 -34.15
CA LEU A 10 14.30 -1.76 -33.73
C LEU A 10 13.89 -2.67 -32.58
N ILE A 11 12.80 -2.41 -31.87
CA ILE A 11 12.33 -3.23 -30.72
C ILE A 11 11.36 -4.33 -31.12
N GLY A 12 11.06 -4.50 -32.42
CA GLY A 12 10.26 -5.60 -32.94
C GLY A 12 8.77 -5.56 -32.57
N LEU A 13 8.26 -4.39 -32.20
CA LEU A 13 6.84 -4.16 -31.99
C LEU A 13 6.19 -3.74 -33.32
N GLU A 14 5.04 -4.31 -33.64
CA GLU A 14 4.20 -3.87 -34.75
C GLU A 14 3.64 -2.46 -34.47
N ASP A 15 3.47 -1.64 -35.51
CA ASP A 15 2.98 -0.26 -35.38
C ASP A 15 1.65 -0.16 -34.60
N GLU A 16 0.76 -1.16 -34.74
CA GLU A 16 -0.49 -1.25 -34.00
C GLU A 16 -0.28 -1.53 -32.52
N GLU A 17 0.71 -2.32 -32.16
CA GLU A 17 1.04 -2.67 -30.78
C GLU A 17 1.70 -1.49 -30.07
N LEU A 18 2.56 -0.77 -30.77
CA LEU A 18 3.16 0.48 -30.31
C LEU A 18 2.08 1.56 -30.09
N ALA A 19 1.15 1.71 -31.05
CA ALA A 19 0.03 2.65 -30.92
C ALA A 19 -0.89 2.31 -29.75
N ARG A 20 -1.13 1.02 -29.46
CA ARG A 20 -1.89 0.58 -28.27
C ARG A 20 -1.17 0.89 -26.97
N LEU A 21 0.15 0.67 -26.90
CA LEU A 21 0.95 0.98 -25.72
C LEU A 21 1.00 2.50 -25.46
N LEU A 22 1.16 3.31 -26.50
CA LEU A 22 1.13 4.77 -26.40
C LEU A 22 -0.26 5.27 -26.01
N ALA A 23 -1.33 4.72 -26.58
CA ALA A 23 -2.71 5.07 -26.19
C ALA A 23 -3.05 4.65 -24.75
N GLN A 24 -2.48 3.55 -24.23
CA GLN A 24 -2.60 3.18 -22.83
C GLN A 24 -1.84 4.13 -21.90
N GLN A 25 -0.70 4.66 -22.35
CA GLN A 25 0.06 5.66 -21.61
C GLN A 25 -0.68 7.01 -21.55
N ASP A 26 -1.29 7.43 -22.65
CA ASP A 26 -2.11 8.66 -22.71
C ASP A 26 -3.44 8.52 -21.93
N ALA A 27 -4.01 7.32 -21.88
CA ALA A 27 -5.23 7.05 -21.09
C ALA A 27 -4.97 6.99 -19.56
N ALA A 28 -3.71 6.94 -19.15
CA ALA A 28 -3.31 6.88 -17.74
C ALA A 28 -3.09 8.27 -17.11
N GLU A 29 -3.23 9.37 -17.86
CA GLU A 29 -3.26 10.70 -17.27
C GLU A 29 -4.59 10.89 -16.52
N GLY A 30 -4.51 10.75 -15.19
CA GLY A 30 -5.62 11.10 -14.29
C GLY A 30 -6.00 12.58 -14.45
N LEU A 31 -7.18 12.97 -13.93
CA LEU A 31 -7.68 14.36 -13.97
C LEU A 31 -6.81 15.36 -13.19
N THR A 32 -5.82 14.87 -12.46
CA THR A 32 -4.90 15.67 -11.64
C THR A 32 -3.46 15.24 -11.90
N ASP A 33 -2.54 16.20 -11.83
CA ASP A 33 -1.11 15.91 -11.82
C ASP A 33 -0.78 14.99 -10.63
N GLY A 34 -0.34 13.77 -10.88
CA GLY A 34 0.01 12.78 -9.85
C GLY A 34 1.14 13.23 -8.91
N ASP A 35 1.97 14.17 -9.36
CA ASP A 35 3.06 14.77 -8.57
C ASP A 35 2.66 16.12 -7.91
N ALA A 36 1.42 16.59 -8.11
CA ALA A 36 0.94 17.82 -7.48
C ALA A 36 0.82 17.63 -5.96
N VAL A 37 1.49 18.50 -5.21
CA VAL A 37 1.39 18.55 -3.75
C VAL A 37 0.36 19.62 -3.35
N PRO A 38 -0.86 19.24 -2.93
CA PRO A 38 -1.81 20.22 -2.44
C PRO A 38 -1.27 20.91 -1.18
N LYS A 39 -1.61 22.19 -1.02
CA LYS A 39 -1.29 22.90 0.21
C LYS A 39 -2.06 22.27 1.37
N LEU A 40 -1.35 21.95 2.45
CA LEU A 40 -2.00 21.53 3.69
C LEU A 40 -2.89 22.68 4.19
N GLN A 41 -4.10 22.32 4.58
CA GLN A 41 -5.00 23.29 5.19
C GLN A 41 -4.60 23.48 6.65
N GLU A 42 -4.60 24.73 7.12
CA GLU A 42 -4.28 25.06 8.51
C GLU A 42 -5.25 24.41 9.51
N THR A 43 -6.49 24.23 9.10
CA THR A 43 -7.51 23.55 9.92
C THR A 43 -7.95 22.27 9.19
N PRO A 44 -7.82 21.08 9.80
CA PRO A 44 -8.32 19.85 9.22
C PRO A 44 -9.84 19.93 8.96
N ILE A 45 -10.28 19.54 7.76
CA ILE A 45 -11.70 19.43 7.43
C ILE A 45 -12.26 18.11 7.95
N SER A 46 -11.46 17.02 7.82
CA SER A 46 -11.88 15.69 8.25
C SER A 46 -11.57 15.48 9.73
N VAL A 47 -12.53 14.92 10.45
CA VAL A 47 -12.39 14.52 11.85
C VAL A 47 -12.59 13.02 12.01
N LEU A 48 -12.15 12.48 13.13
CA LEU A 48 -12.31 11.06 13.43
C LEU A 48 -13.81 10.67 13.39
N GLY A 49 -14.13 9.64 12.64
CA GLY A 49 -15.48 9.17 12.41
C GLY A 49 -16.12 9.68 11.12
N ASP A 50 -15.51 10.60 10.39
CA ASP A 50 -16.07 11.07 9.12
C ASP A 50 -15.99 9.99 8.05
N LEU A 51 -17.10 9.78 7.34
CA LEU A 51 -17.20 8.93 6.16
C LEU A 51 -17.49 9.78 4.94
N TRP A 52 -16.55 9.80 4.00
CA TRP A 52 -16.66 10.51 2.73
C TRP A 52 -17.10 9.58 1.62
N LEU A 53 -18.01 10.02 0.78
CA LEU A 53 -18.47 9.32 -0.41
C LEU A 53 -17.86 9.99 -1.64
N LEU A 54 -17.07 9.23 -2.41
CA LEU A 54 -16.36 9.69 -3.60
C LEU A 54 -16.87 8.89 -4.81
N GLY A 55 -18.05 9.24 -5.31
CA GLY A 55 -18.78 8.41 -6.26
C GLY A 55 -19.20 7.10 -5.60
N GLU A 56 -18.73 5.97 -6.11
CA GLU A 56 -18.98 4.64 -5.54
C GLU A 56 -17.98 4.26 -4.42
N HIS A 57 -16.89 5.03 -4.27
CA HIS A 57 -15.86 4.78 -3.27
C HIS A 57 -16.20 5.40 -1.91
N ARG A 58 -15.67 4.82 -0.86
CA ARG A 58 -15.83 5.26 0.53
C ARG A 58 -14.48 5.48 1.17
N LEU A 59 -14.35 6.58 1.90
CA LEU A 59 -13.16 6.89 2.69
C LEU A 59 -13.58 7.21 4.11
N LEU A 60 -13.10 6.44 5.08
CA LEU A 60 -13.38 6.64 6.50
C LEU A 60 -12.13 7.16 7.22
N CYS A 61 -12.27 8.24 7.95
CA CYS A 61 -11.31 8.67 8.95
C CYS A 61 -11.57 7.87 10.25
N GLY A 62 -10.98 6.67 10.37
CA GLY A 62 -11.28 5.73 11.45
C GLY A 62 -10.07 4.91 11.87
N ASP A 63 -10.32 3.90 12.69
CA ASP A 63 -9.29 3.00 13.20
C ASP A 63 -9.53 1.57 12.69
N ALA A 64 -8.56 1.02 11.95
CA ALA A 64 -8.64 -0.32 11.36
C ALA A 64 -8.71 -1.46 12.41
N THR A 65 -8.33 -1.19 13.65
CA THR A 65 -8.46 -2.14 14.77
C THR A 65 -9.87 -2.15 15.33
N VAL A 66 -10.64 -1.07 15.10
CA VAL A 66 -12.01 -0.93 15.59
C VAL A 66 -12.98 -1.57 14.58
N ARG A 67 -13.54 -2.69 14.98
CA ARG A 67 -14.49 -3.46 14.16
C ARG A 67 -15.64 -2.61 13.59
N ALA A 68 -16.24 -1.74 14.41
CA ALA A 68 -17.36 -0.89 14.00
C ALA A 68 -16.98 0.09 12.87
N ASP A 69 -15.76 0.62 12.88
CA ASP A 69 -15.25 1.51 11.84
C ASP A 69 -15.11 0.75 10.52
N VAL A 70 -14.52 -0.45 10.56
CA VAL A 70 -14.36 -1.29 9.36
C VAL A 70 -15.73 -1.72 8.81
N GLU A 71 -16.65 -2.18 9.65
CA GLU A 71 -18.01 -2.56 9.23
C GLU A 71 -18.78 -1.38 8.62
N ARG A 72 -18.60 -0.17 9.18
CA ARG A 72 -19.21 1.05 8.64
C ARG A 72 -18.64 1.42 7.27
N LEU A 73 -17.32 1.28 7.07
CA LEU A 73 -16.67 1.57 5.80
C LEU A 73 -17.22 0.68 4.69
N ILE A 74 -17.30 -0.64 4.93
CA ILE A 74 -17.74 -1.61 3.91
C ILE A 74 -19.26 -1.67 3.72
N ALA A 75 -20.05 -1.16 4.68
CA ALA A 75 -21.51 -1.11 4.62
C ALA A 75 -22.19 -2.45 4.28
N GLY A 76 -21.65 -3.54 4.82
CA GLY A 76 -22.21 -4.90 4.64
C GLY A 76 -21.71 -5.63 3.39
N GLU A 77 -20.86 -5.03 2.58
CA GLU A 77 -20.22 -5.73 1.45
C GLU A 77 -19.10 -6.66 1.94
N ALA A 78 -18.78 -7.67 1.16
CA ALA A 78 -17.66 -8.56 1.40
C ALA A 78 -16.53 -8.22 0.41
N ILE A 79 -15.30 -8.24 0.88
CA ILE A 79 -14.12 -7.70 0.17
C ILE A 79 -13.38 -8.81 -0.57
N ASP A 80 -13.00 -8.55 -1.82
CA ASP A 80 -12.22 -9.45 -2.68
C ASP A 80 -10.71 -9.25 -2.54
N LEU A 81 -10.28 -8.00 -2.25
CA LEU A 81 -8.88 -7.63 -2.15
C LEU A 81 -8.67 -6.65 -0.99
N ILE A 82 -7.62 -6.88 -0.22
CA ILE A 82 -7.15 -5.97 0.84
C ILE A 82 -5.71 -5.54 0.49
N LEU A 83 -5.50 -4.22 0.39
CA LEU A 83 -4.17 -3.62 0.33
C LEU A 83 -3.99 -2.76 1.58
N THR A 84 -2.99 -3.08 2.39
CA THR A 84 -2.80 -2.41 3.68
C THR A 84 -1.34 -2.04 3.93
N ASP A 85 -1.13 -0.83 4.47
CA ASP A 85 0.16 -0.31 4.92
C ASP A 85 0.01 0.13 6.38
N LEU A 86 0.09 -0.85 7.29
CA LEU A 86 -0.02 -0.61 8.73
C LEU A 86 1.25 0.05 9.29
N PRO A 87 1.18 0.76 10.44
CA PRO A 87 2.37 1.24 11.13
C PRO A 87 3.44 0.16 11.25
N HIS A 88 4.69 0.53 10.95
CA HIS A 88 5.80 -0.44 10.87
C HIS A 88 6.55 -0.62 12.20
N ASN A 89 6.20 0.15 13.24
CA ASN A 89 6.82 0.16 14.56
C ASN A 89 8.34 0.37 14.53
N VAL A 90 8.77 1.34 13.71
CA VAL A 90 10.19 1.69 13.51
C VAL A 90 10.58 3.03 14.14
N ASP A 91 9.65 3.66 14.89
CA ASP A 91 9.81 4.99 15.52
C ASP A 91 10.25 6.03 14.48
N TYR A 92 9.53 6.06 13.35
CA TYR A 92 9.87 6.93 12.24
C TYR A 92 9.75 8.40 12.64
N GLU A 93 10.82 9.15 12.39
CA GLU A 93 10.86 10.60 12.48
C GLU A 93 11.33 11.18 11.14
N GLY A 94 10.52 12.08 10.56
CA GLY A 94 10.87 12.75 9.31
C GLY A 94 12.12 13.60 9.43
N TYR A 95 12.92 13.64 8.36
CA TYR A 95 14.14 14.45 8.29
C TYR A 95 13.89 15.89 7.82
N THR A 96 12.62 16.30 7.66
CA THR A 96 12.24 17.68 7.35
C THR A 96 12.24 18.54 8.60
N GLU A 97 12.18 19.89 8.45
CA GLU A 97 12.14 20.83 9.57
C GLU A 97 11.00 20.53 10.56
N ASP A 98 9.87 20.02 10.04
CA ASP A 98 8.68 19.68 10.84
C ASP A 98 8.82 18.41 11.66
N ARG A 99 9.84 17.58 11.43
CA ARG A 99 10.11 16.32 12.14
C ARG A 99 8.84 15.47 12.39
N LEU A 100 8.03 15.31 11.35
CA LEU A 100 6.76 14.61 11.42
C LEU A 100 6.95 13.17 11.89
N LYS A 101 6.09 12.71 12.81
CA LYS A 101 6.09 11.36 13.37
C LYS A 101 4.81 10.63 13.01
N ILE A 102 4.93 9.34 12.72
CA ILE A 102 3.76 8.49 12.47
C ILE A 102 3.13 8.12 13.80
N ARG A 103 1.82 8.38 13.93
CA ARG A 103 1.08 7.97 15.13
C ARG A 103 1.01 6.45 15.21
N GLY A 104 1.35 5.89 16.39
CA GLY A 104 1.33 4.44 16.58
C GLY A 104 2.55 3.70 16.03
N ASP A 105 3.60 4.41 15.57
CA ASP A 105 4.82 3.77 15.06
C ASP A 105 5.87 3.52 16.15
N ARG A 106 5.48 3.67 17.44
CA ARG A 106 6.31 3.38 18.62
C ARG A 106 5.49 2.66 19.67
N MET A 107 5.47 1.34 19.56
CA MET A 107 4.79 0.45 20.50
C MET A 107 5.80 -0.52 21.13
N THR A 108 5.50 -1.05 22.32
CA THR A 108 6.22 -2.25 22.79
C THR A 108 5.93 -3.44 21.86
N ALA A 109 6.75 -4.49 21.95
CA ALA A 109 6.54 -5.69 21.12
C ALA A 109 5.15 -6.31 21.36
N GLU A 110 4.69 -6.34 22.60
CA GLU A 110 3.40 -6.88 23.00
C GLU A 110 2.23 -6.03 22.45
N GLN A 111 2.33 -4.71 22.59
CA GLN A 111 1.34 -3.76 22.07
C GLN A 111 1.23 -3.86 20.56
N PHE A 112 2.37 -3.93 19.87
CA PHE A 112 2.40 -4.05 18.42
C PHE A 112 1.81 -5.36 17.93
N GLN A 113 2.13 -6.46 18.61
CA GLN A 113 1.55 -7.76 18.27
C GLN A 113 0.03 -7.80 18.50
N GLN A 114 -0.47 -7.14 19.56
CA GLN A 114 -1.89 -7.01 19.80
C GLN A 114 -2.58 -6.16 18.70
N PHE A 115 -1.99 -5.01 18.36
CA PHE A 115 -2.45 -4.15 17.28
C PHE A 115 -2.58 -4.92 15.95
N LEU A 116 -1.55 -5.69 15.56
CA LEU A 116 -1.59 -6.48 14.32
C LEU A 116 -2.69 -7.54 14.35
N ARG A 117 -2.90 -8.24 15.50
CA ARG A 117 -3.97 -9.23 15.63
C ARG A 117 -5.36 -8.60 15.50
N GLU A 118 -5.57 -7.43 16.08
CA GLU A 118 -6.84 -6.70 15.99
C GLU A 118 -7.12 -6.25 14.57
N ALA A 119 -6.14 -5.66 13.90
CA ALA A 119 -6.27 -5.20 12.52
C ALA A 119 -6.54 -6.38 11.57
N PHE A 120 -5.70 -7.42 11.56
CA PHE A 120 -5.91 -8.57 10.68
C PHE A 120 -7.17 -9.36 11.03
N GLY A 121 -7.54 -9.42 12.32
CA GLY A 121 -8.81 -9.98 12.75
C GLY A 121 -10.02 -9.21 12.20
N SER A 122 -9.94 -7.89 12.13
CA SER A 122 -10.97 -7.05 11.50
C SER A 122 -11.05 -7.29 10.00
N TYR A 123 -9.91 -7.35 9.30
CA TYR A 123 -9.85 -7.64 7.87
C TYR A 123 -10.40 -9.03 7.53
N ARG A 124 -10.09 -10.03 8.34
CA ARG A 124 -10.58 -11.40 8.11
C ARG A 124 -12.10 -11.50 8.12
N ARG A 125 -12.78 -10.71 8.93
CA ARG A 125 -14.25 -10.73 9.05
C ARG A 125 -14.96 -10.20 7.82
N ILE A 126 -14.34 -9.25 7.12
CA ILE A 126 -14.92 -8.62 5.93
C ILE A 126 -14.48 -9.28 4.63
N ALA A 127 -13.42 -10.08 4.68
CA ALA A 127 -12.84 -10.73 3.52
C ALA A 127 -13.68 -11.94 3.08
N LYS A 128 -13.94 -12.04 1.78
CA LYS A 128 -14.54 -13.23 1.17
C LYS A 128 -13.62 -14.45 1.34
N PRO A 129 -14.16 -15.67 1.28
CA PRO A 129 -13.32 -16.85 1.12
C PRO A 129 -12.46 -16.75 -0.14
N GLY A 130 -11.14 -16.95 0.00
CA GLY A 130 -10.17 -16.78 -1.09
C GLY A 130 -9.76 -15.34 -1.39
N ALA A 131 -10.28 -14.33 -0.69
CA ALA A 131 -9.88 -12.94 -0.87
C ALA A 131 -8.37 -12.76 -0.71
N SER A 132 -7.77 -11.98 -1.59
CA SER A 132 -6.33 -11.71 -1.59
C SER A 132 -5.99 -10.57 -0.64
N MET A 133 -4.77 -10.59 -0.09
CA MET A 133 -4.22 -9.51 0.74
C MET A 133 -2.79 -9.20 0.35
N TYR A 134 -2.51 -7.90 0.24
CA TYR A 134 -1.17 -7.34 0.17
C TYR A 134 -0.92 -6.50 1.42
N ALA A 135 0.02 -6.92 2.24
CA ALA A 135 0.35 -6.24 3.49
C ALA A 135 1.80 -5.74 3.45
N CYS A 136 1.96 -4.41 3.38
CA CYS A 136 3.26 -3.79 3.54
C CYS A 136 3.76 -3.98 4.98
N HIS A 137 5.05 -4.26 5.13
CA HIS A 137 5.62 -4.48 6.44
C HIS A 137 7.08 -4.04 6.52
N SER A 138 7.62 -3.88 7.72
CA SER A 138 9.04 -3.64 7.92
C SER A 138 9.81 -4.93 8.15
N SER A 139 11.04 -5.02 7.62
CA SER A 139 11.88 -6.20 7.79
C SER A 139 12.14 -6.58 9.27
N PRO A 140 12.36 -5.65 10.22
CA PRO A 140 12.54 -5.98 11.64
C PRO A 140 11.34 -6.67 12.27
N TRP A 141 10.13 -6.39 11.81
CA TRP A 141 8.88 -6.91 12.37
C TRP A 141 8.19 -7.94 11.47
N GLN A 142 8.87 -8.42 10.44
CA GLN A 142 8.33 -9.38 9.47
C GLN A 142 7.66 -10.59 10.12
N ARG A 143 8.29 -11.17 11.15
CA ARG A 143 7.77 -12.34 11.84
C ARG A 143 6.43 -12.05 12.54
N GLN A 144 6.33 -10.91 13.24
CA GLN A 144 5.11 -10.52 13.94
C GLN A 144 3.95 -10.27 12.97
N PHE A 145 4.22 -9.67 11.82
CA PHE A 145 3.23 -9.52 10.76
C PHE A 145 2.74 -10.86 10.27
N GLN A 146 3.65 -11.78 9.91
CA GLN A 146 3.30 -13.10 9.40
C GLN A 146 2.50 -13.90 10.45
N ASP A 147 2.99 -13.97 11.70
CA ASP A 147 2.34 -14.69 12.80
C ASP A 147 0.91 -14.16 13.03
N ALA A 148 0.71 -12.84 12.97
CA ALA A 148 -0.60 -12.22 13.15
C ALA A 148 -1.54 -12.48 11.97
N MET A 149 -1.07 -12.42 10.72
CA MET A 149 -1.83 -12.76 9.52
C MET A 149 -2.29 -14.21 9.55
N GLU A 150 -1.37 -15.15 9.82
CA GLU A 150 -1.67 -16.59 9.88
C GLU A 150 -2.64 -16.90 11.03
N SER A 151 -2.45 -16.27 12.20
CA SER A 151 -3.38 -16.41 13.33
C SER A 151 -4.80 -15.90 13.01
N ALA A 152 -4.92 -14.92 12.12
CA ALA A 152 -6.20 -14.42 11.66
C ALA A 152 -6.85 -15.30 10.57
N GLY A 153 -6.13 -16.30 10.03
CA GLY A 153 -6.61 -17.21 9.01
C GLY A 153 -6.29 -16.80 7.58
N PHE A 154 -5.27 -15.97 7.39
CA PHE A 154 -4.67 -15.72 6.08
C PHE A 154 -3.49 -16.68 5.85
N GLU A 155 -3.37 -17.19 4.65
CA GLU A 155 -2.24 -18.01 4.22
C GLU A 155 -1.24 -17.15 3.47
N VAL A 156 -0.06 -16.90 4.05
CA VAL A 156 1.02 -16.15 3.38
C VAL A 156 1.63 -17.03 2.29
N ARG A 157 1.60 -16.55 1.04
CA ARG A 157 2.04 -17.29 -0.14
C ARG A 157 3.46 -16.94 -0.57
N CYS A 158 3.77 -15.66 -0.60
CA CYS A 158 5.10 -15.18 -0.93
C CYS A 158 5.33 -13.78 -0.36
N GLN A 159 6.57 -13.35 -0.44
CA GLN A 159 6.98 -11.98 -0.19
C GLN A 159 7.34 -11.32 -1.51
N ILE A 160 6.74 -10.17 -1.77
CA ILE A 160 7.05 -9.30 -2.88
C ILE A 160 8.02 -8.22 -2.37
N ILE A 161 9.02 -7.92 -3.16
CA ILE A 161 10.02 -6.89 -2.86
C ILE A 161 9.82 -5.72 -3.80
N ARG A 162 9.37 -4.60 -3.27
CA ARG A 162 9.32 -3.32 -3.98
C ARG A 162 10.70 -2.67 -3.91
N ALA A 163 11.47 -2.75 -5.00
CA ALA A 163 12.80 -2.17 -5.09
C ALA A 163 12.72 -0.70 -5.49
N LYS A 164 13.37 0.16 -4.72
CA LYS A 164 13.44 1.62 -4.95
C LYS A 164 14.72 2.00 -5.70
N ASN A 165 14.68 3.05 -6.49
CA ASN A 165 15.86 3.62 -7.15
C ASN A 165 16.82 4.34 -6.17
N THR A 166 16.33 4.75 -4.99
CA THR A 166 17.10 5.40 -3.93
C THR A 166 17.00 4.62 -2.63
N PHE A 167 17.96 4.75 -1.75
CA PHE A 167 17.93 4.16 -0.42
C PHE A 167 17.30 5.09 0.62
N ALA A 168 16.76 4.50 1.68
CA ALA A 168 16.34 5.23 2.86
C ALA A 168 17.55 5.45 3.80
N TRP A 169 17.73 6.68 4.26
CA TRP A 169 18.71 6.98 5.30
C TRP A 169 18.30 6.33 6.63
N GLY A 170 19.26 5.84 7.37
CA GLY A 170 19.04 5.21 8.67
C GLY A 170 20.38 4.87 9.33
N PHE A 171 20.38 4.50 10.60
CA PHE A 171 21.57 4.22 11.39
C PHE A 171 22.23 2.87 11.10
N GLY A 172 21.54 1.97 10.40
CA GLY A 172 22.05 0.65 10.05
C GLY A 172 23.27 0.69 9.11
N ARG A 173 24.11 -0.36 9.14
CA ARG A 173 25.26 -0.50 8.24
C ARG A 173 24.81 -0.66 6.79
N TYR A 174 23.72 -1.40 6.56
CA TYR A 174 23.07 -1.51 5.26
C TYR A 174 21.90 -0.56 5.15
N LYS A 175 21.78 0.10 4.01
CA LYS A 175 20.69 1.03 3.72
C LYS A 175 19.58 0.29 2.96
N PHE A 176 18.35 0.40 3.45
CA PHE A 176 17.21 -0.23 2.81
C PHE A 176 16.89 0.44 1.47
N ARG A 177 16.86 -0.35 0.41
CA ARG A 177 16.44 0.05 -0.93
C ARG A 177 15.19 -0.70 -1.38
N HIS A 178 14.49 -1.30 -0.45
CA HIS A 178 13.30 -2.06 -0.74
C HIS A 178 12.27 -1.92 0.38
N GLU A 179 11.04 -2.22 0.02
CA GLU A 179 9.92 -2.39 0.93
C GLU A 179 9.35 -3.78 0.68
N PRO A 180 9.27 -4.62 1.72
CA PRO A 180 8.68 -5.94 1.59
C PRO A 180 7.17 -5.87 1.74
N ILE A 181 6.45 -6.69 0.96
CA ILE A 181 5.00 -6.81 0.96
C ILE A 181 4.67 -8.29 1.05
N PHE A 182 3.89 -8.72 2.03
CA PHE A 182 3.33 -10.05 2.02
C PHE A 182 2.16 -10.14 1.05
N TYR A 183 2.19 -11.13 0.17
CA TYR A 183 1.02 -11.60 -0.54
C TYR A 183 0.44 -12.80 0.19
N ALA A 184 -0.83 -12.71 0.55
CA ALA A 184 -1.57 -13.74 1.25
C ALA A 184 -2.99 -13.84 0.70
N HIS A 185 -3.71 -14.89 1.06
CA HIS A 185 -5.13 -15.02 0.79
C HIS A 185 -5.86 -15.65 1.99
N VAL A 186 -7.17 -15.50 2.02
CA VAL A 186 -8.01 -16.19 3.01
C VAL A 186 -7.95 -17.70 2.77
N GLY A 187 -7.51 -18.45 3.77
CA GLY A 187 -7.33 -19.89 3.66
C GLY A 187 -8.61 -20.67 3.38
N GLY A 188 -8.46 -21.93 2.93
CA GLY A 188 -9.54 -22.87 2.71
C GLY A 188 -10.19 -22.84 1.33
N GLN A 189 -9.83 -21.92 0.46
CA GLN A 189 -10.24 -21.88 -0.95
C GLN A 189 -9.06 -21.47 -1.84
N LYS A 190 -9.17 -21.83 -3.13
CA LYS A 190 -8.18 -21.36 -4.12
C LYS A 190 -8.33 -19.86 -4.29
N ASP A 191 -7.22 -19.14 -4.19
CA ASP A 191 -7.19 -17.70 -4.48
C ASP A 191 -7.55 -17.45 -5.96
N PRO A 192 -8.46 -16.52 -6.24
CA PRO A 192 -8.72 -16.09 -7.60
C PRO A 192 -7.54 -15.28 -8.09
N TRP A 193 -6.81 -15.80 -9.08
CA TRP A 193 -5.72 -15.09 -9.72
C TRP A 193 -6.19 -14.48 -11.04
N TYR A 194 -6.12 -13.17 -11.16
CA TYR A 194 -6.55 -12.41 -12.35
C TYR A 194 -5.36 -11.95 -13.20
N GLY A 195 -4.12 -12.08 -12.69
CA GLY A 195 -2.91 -11.78 -13.42
C GLY A 195 -2.48 -12.93 -14.35
N ASP A 196 -1.53 -12.65 -15.22
CA ASP A 196 -0.87 -13.66 -16.02
C ASP A 196 0.12 -14.49 -15.18
N LYS A 197 0.80 -15.46 -15.81
CA LYS A 197 1.76 -16.35 -15.16
C LYS A 197 3.18 -15.79 -15.09
N SER A 198 3.41 -14.57 -15.58
CA SER A 198 4.74 -13.94 -15.67
C SER A 198 5.01 -12.94 -14.55
N GLN A 199 4.06 -12.76 -13.62
CA GLN A 199 4.20 -11.82 -12.51
C GLN A 199 5.38 -12.18 -11.61
N SER A 200 6.24 -11.18 -11.36
CA SER A 200 7.45 -11.34 -10.54
C SER A 200 7.22 -10.87 -9.11
N THR A 201 7.92 -11.49 -8.16
CA THR A 201 7.98 -11.00 -6.77
C THR A 201 8.95 -9.84 -6.59
N LEU A 202 9.59 -9.36 -7.64
CA LEU A 202 10.46 -8.19 -7.62
C LEU A 202 9.83 -7.07 -8.45
N TRP A 203 9.36 -6.04 -7.78
CA TRP A 203 8.77 -4.85 -8.39
C TRP A 203 9.77 -3.70 -8.38
N HIS A 204 9.99 -3.09 -9.54
CA HIS A 204 10.87 -1.93 -9.68
C HIS A 204 10.03 -0.67 -9.83
N GLU A 205 10.12 0.23 -8.87
CA GLU A 205 9.42 1.51 -8.91
C GLU A 205 10.36 2.68 -8.69
N LYS A 206 10.11 3.76 -9.42
CA LYS A 206 10.78 5.03 -9.18
C LYS A 206 10.10 5.72 -8.00
N LYS A 207 10.91 6.23 -7.06
CA LYS A 207 10.38 7.10 -6.00
C LYS A 207 9.85 8.37 -6.64
N PRO A 208 8.62 8.84 -6.32
CA PRO A 208 8.11 10.13 -6.78
C PRO A 208 9.08 11.26 -6.42
N ALA A 209 9.19 12.27 -7.29
CA ALA A 209 10.13 13.38 -7.12
C ALA A 209 9.78 14.25 -5.90
N ALA A 210 8.50 14.34 -5.55
CA ALA A 210 8.02 15.08 -4.38
C ALA A 210 7.06 14.19 -3.57
N ASN A 211 7.45 13.81 -2.36
CA ASN A 211 6.59 13.13 -1.40
C ASN A 211 6.41 14.02 -0.16
N ARG A 212 5.61 15.09 -0.31
CA ARG A 212 5.28 16.02 0.78
C ARG A 212 3.88 15.81 1.35
N ILE A 213 3.11 14.86 0.80
CA ILE A 213 1.70 14.63 1.18
C ILE A 213 1.56 13.57 2.29
N ALA A 214 2.63 12.96 2.73
CA ALA A 214 2.53 12.08 3.87
C ALA A 214 2.26 12.93 5.12
N ASP A 215 0.98 13.26 5.36
CA ASP A 215 0.55 13.52 6.72
C ASP A 215 0.79 12.22 7.50
N PRO A 216 1.74 12.19 8.43
CA PRO A 216 2.06 10.99 9.19
C PRO A 216 0.92 10.53 10.10
N LEU A 217 -0.15 11.31 10.19
CA LEU A 217 -1.36 10.97 10.92
C LEU A 217 -2.34 10.15 10.07
N PHE A 218 -2.12 10.03 8.76
CA PHE A 218 -3.05 9.39 7.85
C PHE A 218 -2.35 8.27 7.07
N GLN A 219 -2.57 7.03 7.48
CA GLN A 219 -2.28 5.86 6.64
C GLN A 219 -3.63 5.32 6.14
N PRO A 220 -4.01 5.62 4.90
CA PRO A 220 -5.24 5.11 4.34
C PRO A 220 -5.14 3.59 4.17
N VAL A 221 -6.08 2.86 4.73
CA VAL A 221 -6.35 1.47 4.37
C VAL A 221 -7.28 1.53 3.17
N LEU A 222 -6.75 1.21 1.99
CA LEU A 222 -7.57 1.04 0.79
C LEU A 222 -8.15 -0.38 0.82
N ILE A 223 -9.47 -0.45 0.93
CA ILE A 223 -10.24 -1.69 0.82
C ILE A 223 -11.03 -1.60 -0.49
N HIS A 224 -10.73 -2.48 -1.41
CA HIS A 224 -11.46 -2.67 -2.66
C HIS A 224 -12.13 -4.04 -2.70
#